data_ccb288c2e7021879657a6c393ea9e224
#
_entry.id   ccb288c2e7021879657a6c393ea9e224
#
_cell.length_a   1.000
_cell.length_b   1.000
_cell.length_c   1.000
_cell.angle_alpha   90.00
_cell.angle_beta   90.00
_cell.angle_gamma   90.00
#
_symmetry.space_group_name_H-M   'P 1'
#
loop_
_entity.id
_entity.type
_entity.pdbx_description
1 polymer ?
#
loop_
_entity_poly.entity_id
_entity_poly.type
_entity_poly.pdbx_seq_one_letter_code
_entity_poly.pdbx_strand_id
1 'polypeptide(L)'
;MSGAWIFVCGPSGSGKDSVIASARKMLGKNQNVVFARRMVTRAVQFGSDHDPLTEPAFMALLQVGELAWHWQAHGYHYAISQRYAADVKAGRLVVVNGSRAHVQALPASPNLRVVKISCDTHRLAARLAQRGRDSSAAVAQRLARNEQLTELHADYEVANNADLATAGQSLANYLSG
;
A
#
# COMPACT_ATOMS: atom_id res chain seq x y z
N MET A 1 7.56 -21.82 -4.57
CA MET A 1 7.56 -20.44 -5.16
C MET A 1 8.59 -19.61 -4.38
N SER A 2 9.33 -18.77 -5.05
CA SER A 2 10.23 -17.82 -4.36
C SER A 2 9.38 -16.74 -3.69
N GLY A 3 9.68 -16.40 -2.44
CA GLY A 3 8.99 -15.33 -1.72
C GLY A 3 9.20 -13.97 -2.39
N ALA A 4 8.26 -13.06 -2.19
CA ALA A 4 8.31 -11.74 -2.79
C ALA A 4 7.67 -10.65 -1.91
N TRP A 5 8.13 -9.43 -2.08
CA TRP A 5 7.47 -8.23 -1.63
C TRP A 5 6.36 -7.86 -2.63
N ILE A 6 5.14 -7.71 -2.17
CA ILE A 6 3.98 -7.33 -2.98
C ILE A 6 3.55 -5.91 -2.59
N PHE A 7 3.98 -4.91 -3.34
CA PHE A 7 3.58 -3.53 -3.11
C PHE A 7 2.20 -3.27 -3.74
N VAL A 8 1.20 -3.09 -2.90
CA VAL A 8 -0.14 -2.68 -3.33
C VAL A 8 -0.19 -1.17 -3.36
N CYS A 9 -0.28 -0.61 -4.55
CA CYS A 9 -0.25 0.83 -4.82
C CYS A 9 -1.55 1.26 -5.50
N GLY A 10 -1.87 2.53 -5.43
CA GLY A 10 -3.03 3.09 -6.10
C GLY A 10 -3.25 4.56 -5.75
N PRO A 11 -4.09 5.26 -6.51
CA PRO A 11 -4.37 6.66 -6.26
C PRO A 11 -5.02 6.89 -4.89
N SER A 12 -4.87 8.09 -4.38
CA SER A 12 -5.58 8.50 -3.16
C SER A 12 -7.09 8.38 -3.40
N GLY A 13 -7.82 7.73 -2.51
CA GLY A 13 -9.26 7.50 -2.68
C GLY A 13 -9.63 6.23 -3.48
N SER A 14 -8.67 5.48 -4.03
CA SER A 14 -8.97 4.22 -4.75
C SER A 14 -9.55 3.11 -3.86
N GLY A 15 -9.54 3.30 -2.54
CA GLY A 15 -10.00 2.28 -1.60
C GLY A 15 -8.97 1.19 -1.30
N LYS A 16 -7.69 1.45 -1.57
CA LYS A 16 -6.59 0.52 -1.40
C LYS A 16 -6.56 -0.13 -0.01
N ASP A 17 -6.68 0.65 1.07
CA ASP A 17 -6.67 0.12 2.44
C ASP A 17 -7.82 -0.86 2.68
N SER A 18 -9.01 -0.55 2.17
CA SER A 18 -10.18 -1.41 2.27
C SER A 18 -10.05 -2.69 1.43
N VAL A 19 -9.48 -2.60 0.22
CA VAL A 19 -9.22 -3.77 -0.64
C VAL A 19 -8.21 -4.71 0.02
N ILE A 20 -7.12 -4.17 0.59
CA ILE A 20 -6.13 -4.95 1.34
C ILE A 20 -6.79 -5.62 2.55
N ALA A 21 -7.59 -4.89 3.33
CA ALA A 21 -8.28 -5.44 4.50
C ALA A 21 -9.28 -6.56 4.11
N SER A 22 -10.02 -6.38 3.01
CA SER A 22 -10.94 -7.39 2.47
C SER A 22 -10.19 -8.65 2.04
N ALA A 23 -9.12 -8.52 1.26
CA ALA A 23 -8.29 -9.65 0.85
C ALA A 23 -7.66 -10.39 2.05
N ARG A 24 -7.17 -9.65 3.06
CA ARG A 24 -6.63 -10.22 4.30
C ARG A 24 -7.67 -11.07 5.03
N LYS A 25 -8.92 -10.57 5.12
CA LYS A 25 -10.03 -11.32 5.74
C LYS A 25 -10.34 -12.60 4.98
N MET A 26 -10.35 -12.55 3.64
CA MET A 26 -10.65 -13.70 2.78
C MET A 26 -9.55 -14.76 2.84
N LEU A 27 -8.28 -14.35 2.87
CA LEU A 27 -7.13 -15.25 2.99
C LEU A 27 -7.03 -15.90 4.38
N GLY A 28 -7.61 -15.30 5.39
CA GLY A 28 -7.73 -15.86 6.74
C GLY A 28 -6.38 -16.31 7.30
N LYS A 29 -6.23 -17.64 7.50
CA LYS A 29 -5.01 -18.26 8.07
C LYS A 29 -4.02 -18.75 7.01
N ASN A 30 -4.07 -18.23 5.78
CA ASN A 30 -3.08 -18.60 4.76
C ASN A 30 -1.67 -18.21 5.24
N GLN A 31 -0.84 -19.20 5.55
CA GLN A 31 0.50 -18.99 6.10
C GLN A 31 1.53 -18.52 5.06
N ASN A 32 1.18 -18.60 3.76
CA ASN A 32 2.07 -18.18 2.68
C ASN A 32 1.99 -16.68 2.38
N VAL A 33 1.01 -15.98 2.97
CA VAL A 33 0.79 -14.53 2.75
C VAL A 33 0.86 -13.79 4.09
N VAL A 34 1.77 -12.84 4.17
CA VAL A 34 1.98 -11.98 5.33
C VAL A 34 1.61 -10.55 4.96
N PHE A 35 0.79 -9.91 5.75
CA PHE A 35 0.45 -8.50 5.57
C PHE A 35 1.32 -7.65 6.49
N ALA A 36 2.28 -6.94 5.91
CA ALA A 36 3.20 -6.09 6.65
C ALA A 36 2.46 -4.88 7.24
N ARG A 37 2.68 -4.64 8.53
CA ARG A 37 2.16 -3.46 9.21
C ARG A 37 3.15 -2.31 9.03
N ARG A 38 2.66 -1.18 8.50
CA ARG A 38 3.47 0.03 8.33
C ARG A 38 3.72 0.72 9.67
N MET A 39 4.89 1.30 9.83
CA MET A 39 5.19 2.33 10.82
C MET A 39 5.13 3.69 10.13
N VAL A 40 4.53 4.70 10.77
CA VAL A 40 4.37 6.03 10.16
C VAL A 40 4.63 7.11 11.22
N THR A 41 5.37 8.16 10.85
CA THR A 41 5.64 9.32 11.73
C THR A 41 4.41 10.23 11.87
N ARG A 42 3.27 9.62 12.11
CA ARG A 42 1.98 10.28 12.28
C ARG A 42 1.16 9.55 13.34
N ALA A 43 0.41 10.29 14.15
CA ALA A 43 -0.55 9.71 15.07
C ALA A 43 -1.60 8.86 14.34
N VAL A 44 -2.07 7.81 15.00
CA VAL A 44 -3.15 6.96 14.47
C VAL A 44 -4.43 7.80 14.36
N GLN A 45 -5.08 7.73 13.20
CA GLN A 45 -6.36 8.36 12.94
C GLN A 45 -7.38 7.29 12.57
N PHE A 46 -8.66 7.60 12.74
CA PHE A 46 -9.74 6.69 12.34
C PHE A 46 -9.58 6.21 10.89
N GLY A 47 -9.65 4.91 10.67
CA GLY A 47 -9.47 4.28 9.35
C GLY A 47 -8.02 4.21 8.85
N SER A 48 -7.03 4.46 9.74
CA SER A 48 -5.62 4.30 9.42
C SER A 48 -5.03 3.12 10.20
N ASP A 49 -4.59 2.09 9.51
CA ASP A 49 -3.97 0.90 10.10
C ASP A 49 -2.44 0.98 9.99
N HIS A 50 -1.80 1.55 11.02
CA HIS A 50 -0.34 1.64 11.12
C HIS A 50 0.10 1.75 12.58
N ASP A 51 1.37 1.49 12.85
CA ASP A 51 2.01 1.76 14.12
C ASP A 51 2.56 3.20 14.11
N PRO A 52 2.19 4.05 15.08
CA PRO A 52 2.73 5.41 15.15
C PRO A 52 4.22 5.36 15.55
N LEU A 53 5.00 6.24 14.96
CA LEU A 53 6.44 6.35 15.20
C LEU A 53 6.80 7.82 15.33
N THR A 54 7.75 8.17 16.18
CA THR A 54 8.33 9.52 16.22
C THR A 54 9.44 9.64 15.18
N GLU A 55 9.74 10.85 14.70
CA GLU A 55 10.86 11.06 13.78
C GLU A 55 12.20 10.60 14.37
N PRO A 56 12.56 10.91 15.64
CA PRO A 56 13.78 10.38 16.24
C PRO A 56 13.84 8.85 16.27
N ALA A 57 12.72 8.18 16.56
CA ALA A 57 12.65 6.71 16.55
C ALA A 57 12.79 6.14 15.12
N PHE A 58 12.20 6.81 14.12
CA PHE A 58 12.40 6.44 12.70
C PHE A 58 13.88 6.53 12.32
N MET A 59 14.55 7.65 12.66
CA MET A 59 15.97 7.85 12.36
C MET A 59 16.86 6.81 13.05
N ALA A 60 16.55 6.46 14.30
CA ALA A 60 17.28 5.42 15.02
C ALA A 60 17.16 4.04 14.34
N LEU A 61 15.94 3.63 13.93
CA LEU A 61 15.71 2.38 13.20
C LEU A 61 16.42 2.36 11.84
N LEU A 62 16.44 3.50 11.15
CA LEU A 62 17.13 3.64 9.87
C LEU A 62 18.65 3.47 10.03
N GLN A 63 19.25 4.10 11.06
CA GLN A 63 20.68 4.02 11.33
C GLN A 63 21.14 2.59 11.65
N VAL A 64 20.34 1.83 12.38
CA VAL A 64 20.71 0.45 12.76
C VAL A 64 20.27 -0.61 11.73
N GLY A 65 19.69 -0.22 10.58
CA GLY A 65 19.32 -1.14 9.51
C GLY A 65 18.08 -1.99 9.80
N GLU A 66 17.20 -1.56 10.70
CA GLU A 66 15.98 -2.28 11.09
C GLU A 66 14.78 -2.01 10.16
N LEU A 67 15.01 -1.29 9.06
CA LEU A 67 13.99 -1.00 8.05
C LEU A 67 14.30 -1.73 6.74
N ALA A 68 13.38 -2.59 6.29
CA ALA A 68 13.47 -3.21 4.97
C ALA A 68 13.14 -2.22 3.86
N TRP A 69 12.13 -1.37 4.10
CA TRP A 69 11.67 -0.34 3.19
C TRP A 69 11.31 0.93 3.96
N HIS A 70 11.60 2.08 3.35
CA HIS A 70 11.15 3.37 3.87
C HIS A 70 10.95 4.37 2.73
N TRP A 71 10.01 5.29 2.93
CA TRP A 71 9.74 6.38 1.97
C TRP A 71 9.09 7.56 2.68
N GLN A 72 9.06 8.69 2.00
CA GLN A 72 8.37 9.88 2.45
C GLN A 72 7.15 10.17 1.56
N ALA A 73 6.02 10.49 2.16
CA ALA A 73 4.82 10.91 1.46
C ALA A 73 3.94 11.77 2.39
N HIS A 74 3.27 12.78 1.83
CA HIS A 74 2.36 13.65 2.57
C HIS A 74 2.97 14.30 3.83
N GLY A 75 4.27 14.58 3.82
CA GLY A 75 4.97 15.17 4.96
C GLY A 75 5.33 14.20 6.08
N TYR A 76 5.14 12.89 5.88
CA TYR A 76 5.44 11.86 6.87
C TYR A 76 6.42 10.82 6.33
N HIS A 77 7.17 10.19 7.24
CA HIS A 77 7.96 9.01 6.94
C HIS A 77 7.13 7.74 7.14
N TYR A 78 7.30 6.81 6.23
CA TYR A 78 6.69 5.49 6.23
C TYR A 78 7.79 4.45 6.24
N ALA A 79 7.62 3.39 7.02
CA ALA A 79 8.61 2.33 7.13
C ALA A 79 7.98 0.94 7.23
N ILE A 80 8.72 -0.06 6.75
CA ILE A 80 8.43 -1.48 6.90
C ILE A 80 9.63 -2.10 7.63
N SER A 81 9.35 -2.79 8.72
CA SER A 81 10.39 -3.43 9.54
C SER A 81 11.16 -4.49 8.77
N GLN A 82 12.46 -4.57 9.02
CA GLN A 82 13.37 -5.59 8.47
C GLN A 82 12.94 -7.02 8.82
N ARG A 83 12.18 -7.23 9.90
CA ARG A 83 11.69 -8.56 10.30
C ARG A 83 10.97 -9.30 9.17
N TYR A 84 10.24 -8.59 8.31
CA TYR A 84 9.50 -9.19 7.19
C TYR A 84 10.39 -9.75 6.08
N ALA A 85 11.67 -9.37 6.02
CA ALA A 85 12.61 -9.95 5.06
C ALA A 85 12.82 -11.45 5.31
N ALA A 86 12.67 -11.92 6.56
CA ALA A 86 12.72 -13.34 6.88
C ALA A 86 11.55 -14.11 6.26
N ASP A 87 10.36 -13.50 6.19
CA ASP A 87 9.19 -14.08 5.54
C ASP A 87 9.42 -14.27 4.04
N VAL A 88 9.99 -13.25 3.38
CA VAL A 88 10.34 -13.34 1.94
C VAL A 88 11.39 -14.43 1.72
N LYS A 89 12.43 -14.50 2.55
CA LYS A 89 13.45 -15.57 2.47
C LYS A 89 12.86 -16.96 2.69
N ALA A 90 11.82 -17.07 3.52
CA ALA A 90 11.09 -18.32 3.75
C ALA A 90 10.10 -18.70 2.64
N GLY A 91 10.08 -17.96 1.51
CA GLY A 91 9.22 -18.23 0.37
C GLY A 91 7.80 -17.64 0.47
N ARG A 92 7.54 -16.77 1.46
CA ARG A 92 6.23 -16.13 1.65
C ARG A 92 6.08 -14.86 0.85
N LEU A 93 4.82 -14.52 0.52
CA LEU A 93 4.48 -13.22 -0.06
C LEU A 93 4.24 -12.22 1.08
N VAL A 94 4.96 -11.11 1.07
CA VAL A 94 4.80 -10.03 2.04
C VAL A 94 4.11 -8.85 1.38
N VAL A 95 2.86 -8.62 1.73
CA VAL A 95 2.01 -7.56 1.19
C VAL A 95 2.28 -6.25 1.92
N VAL A 96 2.65 -5.24 1.16
CA VAL A 96 2.94 -3.88 1.64
C VAL A 96 1.93 -2.90 1.07
N ASN A 97 1.26 -2.15 1.92
CA ASN A 97 0.47 -1.00 1.51
C ASN A 97 1.42 0.13 1.11
N GLY A 98 1.71 0.23 -0.19
CA GLY A 98 2.80 1.01 -0.75
C GLY A 98 2.42 2.40 -1.27
N SER A 99 3.44 3.10 -1.76
CA SER A 99 3.33 4.37 -2.46
C SER A 99 3.78 4.22 -3.91
N ARG A 100 3.01 4.76 -4.85
CA ARG A 100 3.37 4.76 -6.29
C ARG A 100 4.74 5.40 -6.53
N ALA A 101 4.96 6.58 -5.97
CA ALA A 101 6.22 7.30 -6.14
C ALA A 101 7.43 6.53 -5.59
N HIS A 102 7.25 5.82 -4.45
CA HIS A 102 8.31 4.98 -3.89
C HIS A 102 8.65 3.83 -4.85
N VAL A 103 7.65 3.09 -5.29
CA VAL A 103 7.84 1.91 -6.14
C VAL A 103 8.45 2.28 -7.50
N GLN A 104 8.04 3.41 -8.09
CA GLN A 104 8.63 3.90 -9.34
C GLN A 104 10.12 4.23 -9.24
N ALA A 105 10.59 4.60 -8.05
CA ALA A 105 12.01 4.90 -7.79
C ALA A 105 12.84 3.65 -7.48
N LEU A 106 12.22 2.48 -7.28
CA LEU A 106 12.93 1.25 -6.97
C LEU A 106 13.46 0.58 -8.24
N PRO A 107 14.65 -0.03 -8.16
CA PRO A 107 15.14 -0.86 -9.26
C PRO A 107 14.26 -2.10 -9.42
N ALA A 108 14.16 -2.59 -10.64
CA ALA A 108 13.49 -3.87 -10.90
C ALA A 108 14.17 -4.99 -10.13
N SER A 109 13.38 -5.85 -9.49
CA SER A 109 13.87 -6.97 -8.71
C SER A 109 12.94 -8.17 -8.87
N PRO A 110 13.46 -9.39 -9.04
CA PRO A 110 12.64 -10.60 -9.18
C PRO A 110 11.79 -10.90 -7.93
N ASN A 111 12.18 -10.36 -6.79
CA ASN A 111 11.46 -10.53 -5.53
C ASN A 111 10.57 -9.34 -5.18
N LEU A 112 10.31 -8.43 -6.13
CA LEU A 112 9.44 -7.29 -5.95
C LEU A 112 8.36 -7.33 -7.03
N ARG A 113 7.10 -7.33 -6.61
CA ARG A 113 5.95 -7.26 -7.50
C ARG A 113 5.05 -6.10 -7.11
N VAL A 114 4.39 -5.53 -8.08
CA VAL A 114 3.53 -4.36 -7.92
C VAL A 114 2.11 -4.74 -8.29
N VAL A 115 1.18 -4.52 -7.37
CA VAL A 115 -0.26 -4.60 -7.61
C VAL A 115 -0.83 -3.19 -7.62
N LYS A 116 -1.46 -2.80 -8.71
CA LYS A 116 -2.12 -1.51 -8.85
C LYS A 116 -3.61 -1.65 -8.51
N ILE A 117 -4.10 -0.87 -7.56
CA ILE A 117 -5.53 -0.68 -7.36
C ILE A 117 -5.96 0.52 -8.19
N SER A 118 -6.82 0.30 -9.17
CA SER A 118 -7.43 1.36 -9.98
C SER A 118 -8.87 1.65 -9.57
N CYS A 119 -9.34 2.82 -9.90
CA CYS A 119 -10.71 3.26 -9.66
C CYS A 119 -11.06 4.34 -10.68
N ASP A 120 -12.29 4.31 -11.18
CA ASP A 120 -12.79 5.34 -12.11
C ASP A 120 -12.70 6.73 -11.50
N THR A 121 -12.31 7.72 -12.31
CA THR A 121 -12.07 9.09 -11.87
C THR A 121 -13.27 9.71 -11.17
N HIS A 122 -14.49 9.45 -11.65
CA HIS A 122 -15.73 9.93 -11.02
C HIS A 122 -15.93 9.36 -9.61
N ARG A 123 -15.68 8.07 -9.42
CA ARG A 123 -15.78 7.42 -8.11
C ARG A 123 -14.68 7.89 -7.17
N LEU A 124 -13.50 8.13 -7.70
CA LEU A 124 -12.38 8.67 -6.96
C LEU A 124 -12.72 10.05 -6.39
N ALA A 125 -13.24 10.96 -7.23
CA ALA A 125 -13.67 12.30 -6.83
C ALA A 125 -14.77 12.26 -5.77
N ALA A 126 -15.80 11.41 -5.96
CA ALA A 126 -16.88 11.24 -5.01
C ALA A 126 -16.38 10.72 -3.64
N ARG A 127 -15.51 9.73 -3.62
CA ARG A 127 -14.93 9.17 -2.38
C ARG A 127 -14.04 10.18 -1.64
N LEU A 128 -13.30 11.01 -2.36
CA LEU A 128 -12.49 12.07 -1.76
C LEU A 128 -13.37 13.15 -1.14
N ALA A 129 -14.46 13.55 -1.83
CA ALA A 129 -15.42 14.53 -1.33
C ALA A 129 -16.18 14.04 -0.09
N GLN A 130 -16.59 12.75 -0.06
CA GLN A 130 -17.31 12.15 1.09
C GLN A 130 -16.47 12.04 2.36
N ARG A 131 -15.14 11.97 2.25
CA ARG A 131 -14.26 11.92 3.43
C ARG A 131 -14.27 13.18 4.26
N GLY A 132 -14.76 14.31 3.72
CA GLY A 132 -14.99 15.57 4.45
C GLY A 132 -13.73 16.20 5.10
N ARG A 133 -12.56 15.63 4.83
CA ARG A 133 -11.29 16.02 5.46
C ARG A 133 -10.48 17.00 4.63
N ASP A 134 -10.86 17.16 3.38
CA ASP A 134 -10.12 17.95 2.40
C ASP A 134 -10.97 19.09 1.88
N SER A 135 -10.36 20.26 1.75
CA SER A 135 -10.95 21.36 0.97
C SER A 135 -11.05 20.96 -0.51
N SER A 136 -11.92 21.64 -1.27
CA SER A 136 -12.02 21.42 -2.72
C SER A 136 -10.68 21.58 -3.45
N ALA A 137 -9.81 22.47 -2.97
CA ALA A 137 -8.45 22.65 -3.49
C ALA A 137 -7.56 21.42 -3.21
N ALA A 138 -7.65 20.82 -2.01
CA ALA A 138 -6.91 19.62 -1.67
C ALA A 138 -7.37 18.39 -2.47
N VAL A 139 -8.66 18.29 -2.75
CA VAL A 139 -9.22 17.25 -3.65
C VAL A 139 -8.68 17.43 -5.06
N ALA A 140 -8.68 18.65 -5.61
CA ALA A 140 -8.15 18.96 -6.94
C ALA A 140 -6.65 18.64 -7.05
N GLN A 141 -5.85 19.00 -6.05
CA GLN A 141 -4.42 18.65 -6.00
C GLN A 141 -4.19 17.13 -5.99
N ARG A 142 -5.02 16.37 -5.28
CA ARG A 142 -4.92 14.91 -5.25
C ARG A 142 -5.28 14.28 -6.59
N LEU A 143 -6.30 14.81 -7.27
CA LEU A 143 -6.68 14.35 -8.61
C LEU A 143 -5.57 14.65 -9.61
N ALA A 144 -5.03 15.88 -9.63
CA ALA A 144 -3.91 16.25 -10.49
C ALA A 144 -2.65 15.39 -10.25
N ARG A 145 -2.32 15.12 -8.97
CA ARG A 145 -1.22 14.20 -8.62
C ARG A 145 -1.49 12.77 -9.09
N ASN A 146 -2.74 12.33 -9.08
CA ASN A 146 -3.10 11.01 -9.58
C ASN A 146 -2.88 10.90 -11.09
N GLU A 147 -3.17 11.95 -11.85
CA GLU A 147 -2.94 12.02 -13.29
C GLU A 147 -1.44 11.97 -13.64
N GLN A 148 -0.61 12.68 -12.87
CA GLN A 148 0.85 12.68 -13.07
C GLN A 148 1.52 11.33 -12.78
N LEU A 149 0.88 10.46 -11.99
CA LEU A 149 1.40 9.16 -11.59
C LEU A 149 0.66 7.99 -12.26
N THR A 150 0.11 8.18 -13.46
CA THR A 150 -0.70 7.19 -14.17
C THR A 150 0.10 6.01 -14.70
N GLU A 151 1.38 6.20 -15.03
CA GLU A 151 2.24 5.17 -15.66
C GLU A 151 2.98 4.30 -14.64
N LEU A 152 2.26 3.75 -13.66
CA LEU A 152 2.83 2.72 -12.81
C LEU A 152 2.84 1.39 -13.55
N HIS A 153 4.02 0.88 -13.89
CA HIS A 153 4.14 -0.51 -14.34
C HIS A 153 3.73 -1.44 -13.17
N ALA A 154 2.73 -2.28 -13.42
CA ALA A 154 2.21 -3.19 -12.42
C ALA A 154 2.16 -4.62 -12.97
N ASP A 155 2.53 -5.58 -12.12
CA ASP A 155 2.44 -7.01 -12.45
C ASP A 155 0.98 -7.49 -12.44
N TYR A 156 0.13 -6.80 -11.68
CA TYR A 156 -1.29 -7.10 -11.61
C TYR A 156 -2.12 -5.84 -11.32
N GLU A 157 -3.31 -5.76 -11.91
CA GLU A 157 -4.23 -4.65 -11.65
C GLU A 157 -5.56 -5.14 -11.09
N VAL A 158 -6.01 -4.51 -10.01
CA VAL A 158 -7.30 -4.73 -9.37
C VAL A 158 -8.18 -3.49 -9.58
N ALA A 159 -9.23 -3.62 -10.38
CA ALA A 159 -10.22 -2.57 -10.57
C ALA A 159 -11.20 -2.53 -9.39
N ASN A 160 -11.24 -1.41 -8.66
CA ASN A 160 -12.19 -1.19 -7.56
C ASN A 160 -13.36 -0.29 -7.99
N ASN A 161 -14.03 -0.70 -9.07
CA ASN A 161 -15.15 0.02 -9.70
C ASN A 161 -16.52 -0.57 -9.37
N ALA A 162 -16.58 -1.77 -8.82
CA ALA A 162 -17.80 -2.42 -8.39
C ALA A 162 -17.94 -2.39 -6.86
N ASP A 163 -18.17 -3.52 -6.25
CA ASP A 163 -18.17 -3.67 -4.80
C ASP A 163 -16.78 -4.02 -4.27
N LEU A 164 -16.58 -3.73 -2.98
CA LEU A 164 -15.32 -3.99 -2.29
C LEU A 164 -14.99 -5.48 -2.21
N ALA A 165 -16.00 -6.35 -2.12
CA ALA A 165 -15.78 -7.78 -1.99
C ALA A 165 -15.17 -8.34 -3.28
N THR A 166 -15.64 -7.91 -4.45
CA THR A 166 -15.07 -8.28 -5.75
C THR A 166 -13.62 -7.86 -5.89
N ALA A 167 -13.27 -6.62 -5.51
CA ALA A 167 -11.90 -6.14 -5.56
C ALA A 167 -11.01 -6.88 -4.55
N GLY A 168 -11.52 -7.14 -3.34
CA GLY A 168 -10.83 -7.93 -2.33
C GLY A 168 -10.58 -9.37 -2.77
N GLN A 169 -11.56 -10.01 -3.42
CA GLN A 169 -11.43 -11.36 -3.96
C GLN A 169 -10.39 -11.42 -5.08
N SER A 170 -10.37 -10.42 -5.98
CA SER A 170 -9.36 -10.32 -7.04
C SER A 170 -7.94 -10.27 -6.47
N LEU A 171 -7.72 -9.44 -5.46
CA LEU A 171 -6.43 -9.39 -4.78
C LEU A 171 -6.11 -10.70 -4.05
N ALA A 172 -7.07 -11.30 -3.36
CA ALA A 172 -6.87 -12.56 -2.64
C ALA A 172 -6.50 -13.70 -3.60
N ASN A 173 -7.16 -13.79 -4.76
CA ASN A 173 -6.84 -14.78 -5.79
C ASN A 173 -5.41 -14.62 -6.31
N TYR A 174 -5.00 -13.39 -6.63
CA TYR A 174 -3.63 -13.12 -7.05
C TYR A 174 -2.59 -13.53 -6.00
N LEU A 175 -2.88 -13.32 -4.72
CA LEU A 175 -1.98 -13.67 -3.61
C LEU A 175 -1.97 -15.17 -3.28
N SER A 176 -2.96 -15.92 -3.73
CA SER A 176 -3.04 -17.37 -3.52
C SER A 176 -2.32 -18.20 -4.59
N GLY A 177 -1.92 -17.57 -5.69
CA GLY A 177 -1.20 -18.20 -6.79
C GLY A 177 -2.06 -18.75 -7.84
#